data_d881a20505b4023a0e3ff0c48005717b
#
_entry.id   d881a20505b4023a0e3ff0c48005717b
#
_cell.length_a   1.000
_cell.length_b   1.000
_cell.length_c   1.000
_cell.angle_alpha   90.00
_cell.angle_beta   90.00
_cell.angle_gamma   90.00
#
_symmetry.space_group_name_H-M   'P 1'
#
loop_
_entity.id
_entity.type
_entity.pdbx_description
1 polymer ?
#
loop_
_entity_poly.entity_id
_entity_poly.type
_entity_poly.pdbx_seq_one_letter_code
_entity_poly.pdbx_strand_id
1 'polypeptide(L)'
;MTSQLAAMTRAPRLPGGRSDWLTDPRTNLLSGLVVALALIPEAISFSIIAGVDPKVGLYASFSIAIIISIAGGRPGMISAATGAMALVVVPLVDEYGVGYLFAATVLAGALQIGFGYLGVGGLMRFIPRTVMVGFVNALAILIFLAQIPHILLNGDDADSSMFWLNLAFIATGLAIIYGLPRLTKAVPSPLVAIVVLAVGAIAFDLRLPTVGDMGELPSSLPFFGLPGVPFSFETLRILAPFVITLALVGLLESLLTAQLLDDLTDTDSDKNLEARGQGIANVATGFLGGMAGCAMIGQSMINYRTGGRTRLSTLASGVFLLVLILVFGDFVAQIPMGALVAVMIMVSISTFNWASVKPSTLRVEPRPEIVVMFMTVAVTVLTHNLAYGVGAGVMLSAVFFARHVAHVVNVSSEIDPLSAERIYDVSGELFFASSNDFIHAFDYDAVGVHRVAIDMTHARVWDTSAVVAIDAVMAKFAERGISAELVGLNRHAEQLHRNTSGRATPGH
;
A
#
# COMPACT_ATOMS: atom_id res chain seq x y z
N MET A 1 15.85 -1.48 -31.75
CA MET A 1 15.93 -2.92 -31.37
C MET A 1 17.17 -3.28 -30.56
N THR A 2 18.26 -2.51 -30.64
CA THR A 2 19.51 -2.76 -29.88
C THR A 2 19.52 -2.22 -28.45
N SER A 3 18.67 -1.25 -28.09
CA SER A 3 18.58 -0.69 -26.72
C SER A 3 17.71 -1.51 -25.76
N GLN A 4 16.76 -2.27 -26.26
CA GLN A 4 15.92 -3.14 -25.43
C GLN A 4 16.61 -4.47 -25.05
N LEU A 5 17.56 -4.95 -25.84
CA LEU A 5 18.35 -6.14 -25.52
C LEU A 5 19.44 -5.85 -24.46
N ALA A 6 19.90 -4.62 -24.34
CA ALA A 6 20.86 -4.21 -23.30
C ALA A 6 20.22 -4.08 -21.91
N ALA A 7 18.91 -3.88 -21.83
CA ALA A 7 18.17 -3.85 -20.56
C ALA A 7 17.91 -5.24 -19.96
N MET A 8 17.91 -6.30 -20.75
CA MET A 8 17.65 -7.68 -20.32
C MET A 8 18.88 -8.39 -19.71
N THR A 9 20.06 -7.80 -19.74
CA THR A 9 21.31 -8.45 -19.27
C THR A 9 21.92 -7.82 -18.01
N ARG A 10 21.24 -6.91 -17.32
CA ARG A 10 21.70 -6.50 -15.99
C ARG A 10 21.32 -7.60 -14.98
N ALA A 11 22.31 -8.45 -14.70
CA ALA A 11 22.22 -9.41 -13.60
C ALA A 11 21.74 -8.69 -12.32
N PRO A 12 20.83 -9.28 -11.52
CA PRO A 12 20.39 -8.69 -10.26
C PRO A 12 21.64 -8.42 -9.42
N ARG A 13 21.88 -7.14 -9.07
CA ARG A 13 22.98 -6.76 -8.20
C ARG A 13 22.73 -7.43 -6.87
N LEU A 14 23.62 -8.33 -6.46
CA LEU A 14 23.56 -8.94 -5.15
C LEU A 14 23.57 -7.83 -4.08
N PRO A 15 22.63 -7.84 -3.11
CA PRO A 15 22.58 -6.86 -2.06
C PRO A 15 23.88 -6.93 -1.24
N GLY A 16 24.60 -5.82 -1.12
CA GLY A 16 25.79 -5.70 -0.26
C GLY A 16 27.10 -5.34 -0.94
N GLY A 17 27.09 -4.90 -2.19
CA GLY A 17 28.29 -4.33 -2.84
C GLY A 17 28.76 -3.05 -2.13
N ARG A 18 30.08 -2.76 -2.17
CA ARG A 18 30.65 -1.51 -1.61
C ARG A 18 29.93 -0.26 -2.11
N SER A 19 29.38 -0.28 -3.32
CA SER A 19 28.59 0.81 -3.90
C SER A 19 27.27 1.07 -3.14
N ASP A 20 26.66 0.04 -2.56
CA ASP A 20 25.39 0.15 -1.83
C ASP A 20 25.55 0.81 -0.45
N TRP A 21 26.79 0.90 0.06
CA TRP A 21 27.09 1.43 1.38
C TRP A 21 27.93 2.69 1.35
N LEU A 22 28.98 2.74 0.52
CA LEU A 22 30.04 3.72 0.64
C LEU A 22 30.05 4.79 -0.47
N THR A 23 29.03 4.85 -1.33
CA THR A 23 28.89 5.95 -2.28
C THR A 23 28.49 7.21 -1.51
N ASP A 24 29.32 8.25 -1.55
CA ASP A 24 29.14 9.54 -0.90
C ASP A 24 28.68 9.41 0.60
N PRO A 25 29.54 8.89 1.49
CA PRO A 25 29.14 8.60 2.85
C PRO A 25 28.74 9.85 3.64
N ARG A 26 29.33 11.01 3.33
CA ARG A 26 29.02 12.27 4.01
C ARG A 26 27.57 12.69 3.77
N THR A 27 27.15 12.72 2.52
CA THR A 27 25.78 13.08 2.16
C THR A 27 24.78 12.07 2.71
N ASN A 28 25.09 10.77 2.67
CA ASN A 28 24.21 9.74 3.22
C ASN A 28 24.08 9.82 4.74
N LEU A 29 25.14 10.11 5.48
CA LEU A 29 25.08 10.32 6.94
C LEU A 29 24.25 11.56 7.29
N LEU A 30 24.47 12.68 6.61
CA LEU A 30 23.69 13.91 6.85
C LEU A 30 22.21 13.70 6.50
N SER A 31 21.93 13.01 5.41
CA SER A 31 20.56 12.66 5.03
C SER A 31 19.89 11.79 6.09
N GLY A 32 20.60 10.77 6.59
CA GLY A 32 20.11 9.92 7.67
C GLY A 32 19.81 10.70 8.96
N LEU A 33 20.64 11.69 9.29
CA LEU A 33 20.39 12.56 10.45
C LEU A 33 19.11 13.39 10.26
N VAL A 34 18.90 13.97 9.10
CA VAL A 34 17.66 14.73 8.80
C VAL A 34 16.43 13.83 8.92
N VAL A 35 16.52 12.60 8.41
CA VAL A 35 15.43 11.61 8.52
C VAL A 35 15.19 11.22 9.99
N ALA A 36 16.25 10.98 10.79
CA ALA A 36 16.12 10.65 12.21
C ALA A 36 15.36 11.74 12.99
N LEU A 37 15.69 13.00 12.74
CA LEU A 37 15.01 14.14 13.36
C LEU A 37 13.53 14.24 12.95
N ALA A 38 13.19 13.86 11.72
CA ALA A 38 11.80 13.83 11.24
C ALA A 38 11.01 12.63 11.82
N LEU A 39 11.68 11.51 12.09
CA LEU A 39 11.03 10.29 12.60
C LEU A 39 10.60 10.40 14.06
N ILE A 40 11.29 11.18 14.90
CA ILE A 40 10.97 11.29 16.34
C ILE A 40 9.50 11.65 16.57
N PRO A 41 8.99 12.81 16.07
CA PRO A 41 7.61 13.21 16.34
C PRO A 41 6.58 12.23 15.75
N GLU A 42 6.88 11.65 14.61
CA GLU A 42 5.96 10.72 13.96
C GLU A 42 5.88 9.39 14.71
N ALA A 43 7.02 8.82 15.13
CA ALA A 43 7.05 7.57 15.90
C ALA A 43 6.31 7.71 17.24
N ILE A 44 6.46 8.85 17.92
CA ILE A 44 5.72 9.19 19.13
C ILE A 44 4.22 9.27 18.85
N SER A 45 3.83 10.04 17.83
CA SER A 45 2.43 10.23 17.48
C SER A 45 1.75 8.91 17.08
N PHE A 46 2.44 8.05 16.35
CA PHE A 46 1.91 6.74 15.96
C PHE A 46 1.78 5.78 17.15
N SER A 47 2.67 5.86 18.16
CA SER A 47 2.49 5.13 19.42
C SER A 47 1.24 5.59 20.16
N ILE A 48 1.03 6.90 20.26
CA ILE A 48 -0.13 7.48 20.91
C ILE A 48 -1.42 7.07 20.19
N ILE A 49 -1.44 7.11 18.85
CA ILE A 49 -2.56 6.63 18.04
C ILE A 49 -2.83 5.14 18.31
N ALA A 50 -1.77 4.33 18.44
CA ALA A 50 -1.89 2.90 18.74
C ALA A 50 -2.30 2.59 20.18
N GLY A 51 -2.43 3.60 21.06
CA GLY A 51 -2.78 3.43 22.47
C GLY A 51 -1.64 2.85 23.33
N VAL A 52 -0.37 3.08 22.93
CA VAL A 52 0.81 2.56 23.63
C VAL A 52 1.79 3.66 23.98
N ASP A 53 2.70 3.36 24.92
CA ASP A 53 3.76 4.27 25.29
C ASP A 53 4.58 4.74 24.08
N PRO A 54 5.04 6.01 24.06
CA PRO A 54 5.93 6.53 23.03
C PRO A 54 7.16 5.68 22.76
N LYS A 55 7.69 4.99 23.79
CA LYS A 55 8.85 4.09 23.66
C LYS A 55 8.62 2.96 22.65
N VAL A 56 7.40 2.47 22.50
CA VAL A 56 7.07 1.33 21.62
C VAL A 56 7.29 1.68 20.14
N GLY A 57 6.82 2.84 19.69
CA GLY A 57 7.03 3.31 18.32
C GLY A 57 8.48 3.77 18.08
N LEU A 58 9.12 4.35 19.08
CA LEU A 58 10.53 4.73 18.99
C LEU A 58 11.44 3.51 18.88
N TYR A 59 11.19 2.45 19.66
CA TYR A 59 11.90 1.17 19.56
C TYR A 59 11.66 0.51 18.21
N ALA A 60 10.42 0.54 17.69
CA ALA A 60 10.11 0.08 16.36
C ALA A 60 10.89 0.85 15.29
N SER A 61 10.88 2.17 15.35
CA SER A 61 11.46 3.01 14.31
C SER A 61 12.95 2.81 14.14
N PHE A 62 13.74 2.84 15.24
CA PHE A 62 15.18 2.62 15.08
C PHE A 62 15.54 1.19 14.74
N SER A 63 14.86 0.18 15.36
CA SER A 63 15.19 -1.23 15.11
C SER A 63 14.87 -1.64 13.67
N ILE A 64 13.71 -1.24 13.17
CA ILE A 64 13.32 -1.49 11.77
C ILE A 64 14.30 -0.79 10.82
N ALA A 65 14.63 0.50 11.03
CA ALA A 65 15.55 1.22 10.15
C ALA A 65 16.95 0.57 10.12
N ILE A 66 17.48 0.12 11.24
CA ILE A 66 18.77 -0.57 11.31
C ILE A 66 18.71 -1.90 10.57
N ILE A 67 17.70 -2.72 10.84
CA ILE A 67 17.60 -4.08 10.30
C ILE A 67 17.31 -4.04 8.79
N ILE A 68 16.38 -3.19 8.34
CA ILE A 68 16.04 -3.08 6.93
C ILE A 68 17.20 -2.53 6.09
N SER A 69 18.08 -1.70 6.68
CA SER A 69 19.28 -1.23 5.99
C SER A 69 20.16 -2.37 5.53
N ILE A 70 20.15 -3.51 6.25
CA ILE A 70 20.92 -4.71 5.96
C ILE A 70 20.10 -5.72 5.16
N ALA A 71 18.89 -6.01 5.62
CA ALA A 71 18.04 -7.09 5.09
C ALA A 71 17.15 -6.68 3.92
N GLY A 72 16.88 -5.38 3.73
CA GLY A 72 15.94 -4.89 2.73
C GLY A 72 16.43 -5.00 1.29
N GLY A 73 15.49 -4.99 0.36
CA GLY A 73 15.72 -5.08 -1.09
C GLY A 73 15.97 -3.72 -1.76
N ARG A 74 15.60 -2.60 -1.11
CA ARG A 74 15.70 -1.25 -1.66
C ARG A 74 16.64 -0.36 -0.87
N PRO A 75 17.87 -0.04 -1.36
CA PRO A 75 18.78 0.91 -0.72
C PRO A 75 18.18 2.33 -0.62
N GLY A 76 18.44 3.01 0.49
CA GLY A 76 17.97 4.39 0.71
C GLY A 76 16.47 4.54 1.02
N MET A 77 15.71 3.46 1.08
CA MET A 77 14.34 3.47 1.55
C MET A 77 14.31 3.48 3.09
N ILE A 78 13.40 4.24 3.67
CA ILE A 78 13.22 4.37 5.10
C ILE A 78 12.00 3.59 5.54
N SER A 79 12.21 2.69 6.52
CA SER A 79 11.13 1.95 7.19
C SER A 79 11.19 2.22 8.69
N ALA A 80 10.02 2.37 9.31
CA ALA A 80 9.85 2.68 10.73
C ALA A 80 8.43 2.29 11.20
N ALA A 81 8.06 2.64 12.43
CA ALA A 81 6.67 2.64 12.86
C ALA A 81 5.84 3.58 11.97
N THR A 82 4.64 3.16 11.55
CA THR A 82 3.81 3.92 10.62
C THR A 82 2.38 4.09 11.11
N GLY A 83 1.71 5.14 10.64
CA GLY A 83 0.30 5.39 10.96
C GLY A 83 -0.62 4.27 10.48
N ALA A 84 -0.31 3.64 9.33
CA ALA A 84 -1.07 2.51 8.83
C ALA A 84 -1.06 1.32 9.80
N MET A 85 0.12 1.01 10.37
CA MET A 85 0.26 -0.05 11.36
C MET A 85 -0.39 0.32 12.69
N ALA A 86 -0.19 1.57 13.15
CA ALA A 86 -0.78 2.08 14.37
C ALA A 86 -2.31 1.93 14.37
N LEU A 87 -2.97 2.36 13.31
CA LEU A 87 -4.44 2.27 13.19
C LEU A 87 -4.98 0.83 13.20
N VAL A 88 -4.23 -0.12 12.64
CA VAL A 88 -4.65 -1.54 12.63
C VAL A 88 -4.64 -2.13 14.03
N VAL A 89 -3.72 -1.71 14.89
CA VAL A 89 -3.51 -2.35 16.21
C VAL A 89 -4.31 -1.73 17.34
N VAL A 90 -4.96 -0.58 17.12
CA VAL A 90 -5.78 0.10 18.17
C VAL A 90 -6.74 -0.88 18.85
N PRO A 91 -7.64 -1.61 18.14
CA PRO A 91 -8.59 -2.50 18.80
C PRO A 91 -7.90 -3.66 19.52
N LEU A 92 -6.75 -4.13 19.02
CA LEU A 92 -5.99 -5.21 19.64
C LEU A 92 -5.37 -4.76 20.97
N VAL A 93 -4.83 -3.54 21.00
CA VAL A 93 -4.20 -2.97 22.21
C VAL A 93 -5.26 -2.67 23.26
N ASP A 94 -6.38 -2.06 22.86
CA ASP A 94 -7.47 -1.68 23.75
C ASP A 94 -8.12 -2.90 24.45
N GLU A 95 -8.27 -4.01 23.72
CA GLU A 95 -8.98 -5.19 24.24
C GLU A 95 -8.03 -6.18 24.91
N TYR A 96 -6.80 -6.38 24.37
CA TYR A 96 -5.89 -7.45 24.81
C TYR A 96 -4.54 -6.96 25.34
N GLY A 97 -4.24 -5.67 25.18
CA GLY A 97 -3.03 -5.06 25.69
C GLY A 97 -1.77 -5.23 24.82
N VAL A 98 -0.68 -4.61 25.29
CA VAL A 98 0.57 -4.44 24.52
C VAL A 98 1.29 -5.77 24.26
N GLY A 99 1.15 -6.78 25.10
CA GLY A 99 1.73 -8.11 24.86
C GLY A 99 1.22 -8.75 23.58
N TYR A 100 -0.07 -8.60 23.28
CA TYR A 100 -0.67 -9.09 22.04
C TYR A 100 -0.18 -8.30 20.81
N LEU A 101 0.08 -7.01 20.96
CA LEU A 101 0.71 -6.20 19.90
C LEU A 101 2.08 -6.76 19.50
N PHE A 102 2.94 -7.06 20.49
CA PHE A 102 4.27 -7.61 20.20
C PHE A 102 4.18 -8.98 19.53
N ALA A 103 3.27 -9.84 20.00
CA ALA A 103 3.02 -11.14 19.37
C ALA A 103 2.50 -10.99 17.92
N ALA A 104 1.56 -10.07 17.69
CA ALA A 104 1.07 -9.76 16.36
C ALA A 104 2.19 -9.26 15.43
N THR A 105 3.08 -8.41 15.94
CA THR A 105 4.24 -7.89 15.21
C THR A 105 5.18 -9.02 14.77
N VAL A 106 5.52 -9.94 15.69
CA VAL A 106 6.36 -11.11 15.38
C VAL A 106 5.71 -12.00 14.32
N LEU A 107 4.43 -12.35 14.51
CA LEU A 107 3.71 -13.24 13.60
C LEU A 107 3.48 -12.59 12.22
N ALA A 108 3.17 -11.29 12.19
CA ALA A 108 3.05 -10.54 10.94
C ALA A 108 4.39 -10.51 10.17
N GLY A 109 5.50 -10.29 10.88
CA GLY A 109 6.83 -10.38 10.30
C GLY A 109 7.14 -11.75 9.74
N ALA A 110 6.82 -12.83 10.47
CA ALA A 110 6.98 -14.21 9.98
C ALA A 110 6.15 -14.47 8.71
N LEU A 111 4.91 -13.98 8.68
CA LEU A 111 4.05 -14.09 7.50
C LEU A 111 4.61 -13.30 6.29
N GLN A 112 5.16 -12.09 6.52
CA GLN A 112 5.82 -11.28 5.48
C GLN A 112 7.06 -12.00 4.89
N ILE A 113 7.86 -12.66 5.74
CA ILE A 113 8.97 -13.52 5.28
C ILE A 113 8.44 -14.62 4.36
N GLY A 114 7.38 -15.32 4.78
CA GLY A 114 6.73 -16.34 3.96
C GLY A 114 6.25 -15.80 2.61
N PHE A 115 5.59 -14.66 2.60
CA PHE A 115 5.15 -13.99 1.36
C PHE A 115 6.31 -13.60 0.45
N GLY A 116 7.44 -13.17 1.02
CA GLY A 116 8.64 -12.86 0.26
C GLY A 116 9.24 -14.10 -0.44
N TYR A 117 9.20 -15.28 0.19
CA TYR A 117 9.60 -16.55 -0.44
C TYR A 117 8.60 -17.06 -1.48
N LEU A 118 7.31 -16.83 -1.27
CA LEU A 118 6.25 -17.19 -2.23
C LEU A 118 6.20 -16.26 -3.45
N GLY A 119 7.03 -15.20 -3.50
CA GLY A 119 7.07 -14.28 -4.63
C GLY A 119 5.91 -13.29 -4.70
N VAL A 120 5.24 -13.02 -3.56
CA VAL A 120 4.09 -12.11 -3.46
C VAL A 120 4.45 -10.67 -3.90
N GLY A 121 5.73 -10.27 -3.81
CA GLY A 121 6.20 -8.99 -4.37
C GLY A 121 5.83 -8.79 -5.83
N GLY A 122 5.76 -9.85 -6.63
CA GLY A 122 5.32 -9.81 -8.02
C GLY A 122 3.81 -9.58 -8.22
N LEU A 123 3.00 -9.82 -7.18
CA LEU A 123 1.54 -9.61 -7.23
C LEU A 123 1.16 -8.12 -7.15
N MET A 124 2.07 -7.25 -6.73
CA MET A 124 1.84 -5.79 -6.68
C MET A 124 1.40 -5.20 -8.02
N ARG A 125 1.85 -5.79 -9.14
CA ARG A 125 1.43 -5.40 -10.50
C ARG A 125 -0.08 -5.55 -10.76
N PHE A 126 -0.78 -6.34 -9.94
CA PHE A 126 -2.21 -6.56 -10.06
C PHE A 126 -3.05 -5.60 -9.21
N ILE A 127 -2.41 -4.80 -8.36
CA ILE A 127 -3.12 -3.77 -7.58
C ILE A 127 -3.28 -2.52 -8.45
N PRO A 128 -4.52 -2.13 -8.79
CA PRO A 128 -4.75 -0.96 -9.61
C PRO A 128 -4.29 0.33 -8.93
N ARG A 129 -3.78 1.27 -9.71
CA ARG A 129 -3.32 2.58 -9.21
C ARG A 129 -4.41 3.32 -8.42
N THR A 130 -5.66 3.20 -8.82
CA THR A 130 -6.81 3.85 -8.18
C THR A 130 -7.09 3.32 -6.78
N VAL A 131 -6.88 2.01 -6.54
CA VAL A 131 -6.94 1.40 -5.20
C VAL A 131 -5.84 1.98 -4.31
N MET A 132 -4.61 2.12 -4.85
CA MET A 132 -3.48 2.69 -4.12
C MET A 132 -3.73 4.16 -3.74
N VAL A 133 -4.27 4.96 -4.66
CA VAL A 133 -4.66 6.35 -4.38
C VAL A 133 -5.76 6.39 -3.31
N GLY A 134 -6.76 5.53 -3.41
CA GLY A 134 -7.82 5.40 -2.40
C GLY A 134 -7.27 5.03 -1.01
N PHE A 135 -6.35 4.06 -0.95
CA PHE A 135 -5.66 3.66 0.28
C PHE A 135 -4.92 4.84 0.95
N VAL A 136 -4.10 5.56 0.18
CA VAL A 136 -3.32 6.70 0.70
C VAL A 136 -4.23 7.84 1.17
N ASN A 137 -5.32 8.12 0.45
CA ASN A 137 -6.30 9.12 0.85
C ASN A 137 -7.05 8.71 2.13
N ALA A 138 -7.45 7.45 2.23
CA ALA A 138 -8.10 6.92 3.43
C ALA A 138 -7.17 6.99 4.66
N LEU A 139 -5.90 6.61 4.49
CA LEU A 139 -4.88 6.71 5.53
C LEU A 139 -4.73 8.15 6.02
N ALA A 140 -4.63 9.11 5.10
CA ALA A 140 -4.55 10.53 5.44
C ALA A 140 -5.77 11.01 6.26
N ILE A 141 -6.97 10.60 5.86
CA ILE A 141 -8.19 10.91 6.59
C ILE A 141 -8.18 10.31 8.00
N LEU A 142 -7.81 9.04 8.13
CA LEU A 142 -7.77 8.36 9.44
C LEU A 142 -6.71 8.97 10.37
N ILE A 143 -5.53 9.34 9.85
CA ILE A 143 -4.49 10.06 10.63
C ILE A 143 -5.05 11.39 11.15
N PHE A 144 -5.79 12.14 10.31
CA PHE A 144 -6.42 13.39 10.75
C PHE A 144 -7.48 13.16 11.82
N LEU A 145 -8.38 12.19 11.61
CA LEU A 145 -9.44 11.86 12.57
C LEU A 145 -8.86 11.42 13.93
N ALA A 146 -7.74 10.72 13.95
CA ALA A 146 -7.05 10.33 15.17
C ALA A 146 -6.51 11.54 15.98
N GLN A 147 -6.37 12.72 15.36
CA GLN A 147 -5.94 13.92 16.09
C GLN A 147 -7.09 14.65 16.79
N ILE A 148 -8.35 14.37 16.44
CA ILE A 148 -9.52 15.11 16.98
C ILE A 148 -9.57 15.06 18.51
N PRO A 149 -9.39 13.92 19.20
CA PRO A 149 -9.37 13.87 20.66
C PRO A 149 -8.32 14.79 21.30
N HIS A 150 -7.14 14.87 20.68
CA HIS A 150 -6.03 15.72 21.16
C HIS A 150 -6.23 17.21 20.82
N ILE A 151 -7.00 17.53 19.79
CA ILE A 151 -7.42 18.91 19.49
C ILE A 151 -8.43 19.39 20.51
N LEU A 152 -9.42 18.53 20.81
CA LEU A 152 -10.56 18.89 21.68
C LEU A 152 -10.22 18.78 23.17
N LEU A 153 -9.06 18.17 23.53
CA LEU A 153 -8.68 17.90 24.93
C LEU A 153 -9.84 17.21 25.69
N ASN A 154 -10.27 16.05 25.21
CA ASN A 154 -11.35 15.26 25.81
C ASN A 154 -10.95 14.78 27.22
N GLY A 155 -11.35 15.50 28.24
CA GLY A 155 -11.14 15.18 29.65
C GLY A 155 -11.97 16.11 30.54
N ASP A 156 -12.29 15.63 31.73
CA ASP A 156 -13.15 16.34 32.72
C ASP A 156 -12.52 17.66 33.24
N ASP A 157 -11.21 17.89 32.94
CA ASP A 157 -10.45 19.05 33.41
C ASP A 157 -10.14 20.09 32.30
N ALA A 158 -10.74 19.97 31.12
CA ALA A 158 -10.51 20.92 30.02
C ALA A 158 -11.20 22.26 30.27
N ASP A 159 -10.53 23.14 31.02
CA ASP A 159 -10.90 24.55 31.12
C ASP A 159 -10.92 25.18 29.70
N SER A 160 -11.90 26.02 29.42
CA SER A 160 -12.00 26.68 28.11
C SER A 160 -10.74 27.47 27.73
N SER A 161 -9.97 27.93 28.69
CA SER A 161 -8.67 28.58 28.50
C SER A 161 -7.59 27.62 27.97
N MET A 162 -7.56 26.36 28.44
CA MET A 162 -6.60 25.34 28.01
C MET A 162 -6.89 24.88 26.58
N PHE A 163 -8.16 24.75 26.20
CA PHE A 163 -8.56 24.45 24.83
C PHE A 163 -8.07 25.52 23.82
N TRP A 164 -8.32 26.81 24.14
CA TRP A 164 -7.88 27.90 23.26
C TRP A 164 -6.36 28.01 23.18
N LEU A 165 -5.65 27.74 24.29
CA LEU A 165 -4.20 27.70 24.31
C LEU A 165 -3.64 26.57 23.45
N ASN A 166 -4.20 25.34 23.56
CA ASN A 166 -3.84 24.20 22.72
C ASN A 166 -4.08 24.49 21.24
N LEU A 167 -5.22 25.08 20.90
CA LEU A 167 -5.54 25.49 19.54
C LEU A 167 -4.57 26.55 19.01
N ALA A 168 -4.16 27.51 19.85
CA ALA A 168 -3.15 28.51 19.50
C ALA A 168 -1.77 27.87 19.25
N PHE A 169 -1.39 26.85 20.04
CA PHE A 169 -0.17 26.07 19.80
C PHE A 169 -0.23 25.32 18.49
N ILE A 170 -1.34 24.64 18.19
CA ILE A 170 -1.53 23.94 16.92
C ILE A 170 -1.44 24.92 15.75
N ALA A 171 -2.15 26.06 15.82
CA ALA A 171 -2.14 27.08 14.78
C ALA A 171 -0.74 27.68 14.56
N THR A 172 -0.02 27.98 15.65
CA THR A 172 1.37 28.48 15.59
C THR A 172 2.31 27.43 15.00
N GLY A 173 2.17 26.16 15.39
CA GLY A 173 2.90 25.05 14.81
C GLY A 173 2.72 24.94 13.30
N LEU A 174 1.47 24.97 12.84
CA LEU A 174 1.15 24.95 11.40
C LEU A 174 1.68 26.20 10.68
N ALA A 175 1.60 27.38 11.31
CA ALA A 175 2.16 28.61 10.74
C ALA A 175 3.67 28.50 10.54
N ILE A 176 4.40 27.93 11.51
CA ILE A 176 5.85 27.68 11.40
C ILE A 176 6.11 26.63 10.31
N ILE A 177 5.39 25.51 10.31
CA ILE A 177 5.58 24.40 9.37
C ILE A 177 5.43 24.87 7.93
N TYR A 178 4.39 25.67 7.62
CA TYR A 178 4.12 26.15 6.25
C TYR A 178 4.80 27.48 5.91
N GLY A 179 5.17 28.26 6.93
CA GLY A 179 5.82 29.56 6.76
C GLY A 179 7.35 29.43 6.58
N LEU A 180 8.00 28.63 7.41
CA LEU A 180 9.46 28.50 7.44
C LEU A 180 10.08 28.06 6.09
N PRO A 181 9.48 27.15 5.30
CA PRO A 181 10.07 26.76 4.01
C PRO A 181 10.15 27.88 2.97
N ARG A 182 9.43 29.01 3.20
CA ARG A 182 9.55 30.23 2.37
C ARG A 182 10.81 31.04 2.72
N LEU A 183 11.32 30.89 3.95
CA LEU A 183 12.49 31.61 4.45
C LEU A 183 13.77 30.75 4.31
N THR A 184 13.69 29.49 4.70
CA THR A 184 14.81 28.56 4.64
C THR A 184 14.35 27.13 4.42
N LYS A 185 15.16 26.38 3.67
CA LYS A 185 14.97 24.91 3.44
C LYS A 185 16.08 24.10 4.10
N ALA A 186 16.97 24.75 4.88
CA ALA A 186 18.13 24.10 5.48
C ALA A 186 17.77 23.17 6.66
N VAL A 187 16.61 23.43 7.31
CA VAL A 187 16.15 22.66 8.49
C VAL A 187 14.71 22.20 8.26
N PRO A 188 14.36 20.96 8.66
CA PRO A 188 12.99 20.48 8.60
C PRO A 188 12.03 21.36 9.40
N SER A 189 11.05 21.97 8.76
CA SER A 189 10.12 22.91 9.42
C SER A 189 9.31 22.27 10.56
N PRO A 190 8.90 20.98 10.53
CA PRO A 190 8.25 20.34 11.66
C PRO A 190 9.11 20.31 12.92
N LEU A 191 10.42 20.04 12.75
CA LEU A 191 11.36 20.04 13.87
C LEU A 191 11.48 21.43 14.52
N VAL A 192 11.59 22.48 13.69
CA VAL A 192 11.63 23.87 14.20
C VAL A 192 10.35 24.22 14.94
N ALA A 193 9.20 23.84 14.42
CA ALA A 193 7.91 24.06 15.08
C ALA A 193 7.87 23.38 16.46
N ILE A 194 8.29 22.13 16.56
CA ILE A 194 8.35 21.41 17.85
C ILE A 194 9.29 22.09 18.83
N VAL A 195 10.51 22.41 18.41
CA VAL A 195 11.49 23.05 19.29
C VAL A 195 11.00 24.42 19.76
N VAL A 196 10.49 25.27 18.87
CA VAL A 196 9.97 26.61 19.23
C VAL A 196 8.81 26.52 20.20
N LEU A 197 7.86 25.59 19.94
CA LEU A 197 6.69 25.41 20.80
C LEU A 197 7.06 24.79 22.15
N ALA A 198 7.98 23.83 22.19
CA ALA A 198 8.47 23.23 23.44
C ALA A 198 9.22 24.27 24.30
N VAL A 199 10.14 25.01 23.69
CA VAL A 199 10.86 26.10 24.38
C VAL A 199 9.91 27.19 24.88
N GLY A 200 8.90 27.53 24.05
CA GLY A 200 7.86 28.48 24.46
C GLY A 200 7.03 27.99 25.64
N ALA A 201 6.60 26.73 25.63
CA ALA A 201 5.84 26.13 26.72
C ALA A 201 6.66 26.13 28.04
N ILE A 202 7.93 25.76 27.96
CA ILE A 202 8.85 25.76 29.13
C ILE A 202 9.12 27.20 29.64
N ALA A 203 9.42 28.12 28.73
CA ALA A 203 9.80 29.50 29.10
C ALA A 203 8.65 30.28 29.75
N PHE A 204 7.41 30.00 29.37
CA PHE A 204 6.21 30.64 29.92
C PHE A 204 5.49 29.81 30.98
N ASP A 205 6.05 28.68 31.40
CA ASP A 205 5.49 27.72 32.37
C ASP A 205 4.04 27.36 32.06
N LEU A 206 3.77 27.03 30.78
CA LEU A 206 2.45 26.74 30.30
C LEU A 206 2.05 25.30 30.63
N ARG A 207 0.95 25.12 31.32
CA ARG A 207 0.42 23.80 31.69
C ARG A 207 -0.36 23.22 30.51
N LEU A 208 0.32 22.59 29.58
CA LEU A 208 -0.26 21.84 28.46
C LEU A 208 0.09 20.36 28.60
N PRO A 209 -0.78 19.46 28.13
CA PRO A 209 -0.42 18.03 28.04
C PRO A 209 0.84 17.88 27.20
N THR A 210 1.78 17.08 27.72
CA THR A 210 3.08 16.82 27.10
C THR A 210 3.20 15.37 26.64
N VAL A 211 4.24 15.08 25.88
CA VAL A 211 4.56 13.69 25.48
C VAL A 211 4.81 12.80 26.69
N GLY A 212 5.46 13.32 27.74
CA GLY A 212 5.71 12.59 28.97
C GLY A 212 4.45 12.19 29.72
N ASP A 213 3.35 12.94 29.57
CA ASP A 213 2.04 12.60 30.16
C ASP A 213 1.35 11.48 29.41
N MET A 214 1.75 11.20 28.15
CA MET A 214 1.15 10.14 27.31
C MET A 214 1.79 8.76 27.51
N GLY A 215 2.87 8.67 28.28
CA GLY A 215 3.52 7.39 28.58
C GLY A 215 5.05 7.49 28.64
N GLU A 216 5.67 6.35 28.85
CA GLU A 216 7.11 6.27 29.03
C GLU A 216 7.92 6.47 27.75
N LEU A 217 9.01 7.22 27.86
CA LEU A 217 10.04 7.36 26.81
C LEU A 217 11.19 6.37 27.04
N PRO A 218 11.95 6.02 25.97
CA PRO A 218 13.12 5.18 26.12
C PRO A 218 14.19 5.85 27.02
N SER A 219 14.51 5.21 28.13
CA SER A 219 15.65 5.58 29.00
C SER A 219 16.85 4.65 28.83
N SER A 220 16.70 3.54 28.12
CA SER A 220 17.72 2.53 27.88
C SER A 220 17.54 1.85 26.53
N LEU A 221 18.48 1.02 26.14
CA LEU A 221 18.32 0.12 24.99
C LEU A 221 17.22 -0.91 25.28
N PRO A 222 16.44 -1.32 24.27
CA PRO A 222 15.46 -2.36 24.44
C PRO A 222 16.12 -3.70 24.75
N PHE A 223 15.53 -4.43 25.67
CA PHE A 223 15.95 -5.81 25.96
C PHE A 223 15.13 -6.78 25.14
N PHE A 224 15.76 -7.86 24.70
CA PHE A 224 15.08 -8.96 24.06
C PHE A 224 14.10 -9.60 25.06
N GLY A 225 12.83 -9.62 24.70
CA GLY A 225 11.76 -10.20 25.49
C GLY A 225 10.83 -11.06 24.67
N LEU A 226 10.30 -12.11 25.27
CA LEU A 226 9.19 -12.85 24.67
C LEU A 226 7.90 -12.06 24.89
N PRO A 227 7.03 -11.97 23.87
CA PRO A 227 5.67 -11.45 24.07
C PRO A 227 4.99 -12.23 25.21
N GLY A 228 4.52 -11.53 26.24
CA GLY A 228 3.93 -12.14 27.42
C GLY A 228 2.50 -12.70 27.20
N VAL A 229 2.29 -13.43 26.12
CA VAL A 229 0.99 -14.01 25.74
C VAL A 229 1.03 -15.54 25.79
N PRO A 230 -0.06 -16.22 26.18
CA PRO A 230 -0.11 -17.67 26.24
C PRO A 230 -0.05 -18.25 24.81
N PHE A 231 0.75 -19.31 24.62
CA PHE A 231 0.79 -20.06 23.37
C PHE A 231 -0.44 -21.00 23.29
N SER A 232 -1.59 -20.46 22.86
CA SER A 232 -2.83 -21.22 22.73
C SER A 232 -3.45 -20.99 21.34
N PHE A 233 -4.34 -21.93 20.96
CA PHE A 233 -5.10 -21.78 19.72
C PHE A 233 -6.04 -20.57 19.78
N GLU A 234 -6.55 -20.24 20.97
CA GLU A 234 -7.36 -19.04 21.21
C GLU A 234 -6.58 -17.77 20.93
N THR A 235 -5.35 -17.66 21.46
CA THR A 235 -4.45 -16.54 21.15
C THR A 235 -4.20 -16.39 19.66
N LEU A 236 -3.95 -17.51 18.96
CA LEU A 236 -3.77 -17.48 17.51
C LEU A 236 -5.03 -17.03 16.78
N ARG A 237 -6.21 -17.44 17.23
CA ARG A 237 -7.50 -17.03 16.67
C ARG A 237 -7.74 -15.51 16.85
N ILE A 238 -7.39 -14.96 18.00
CA ILE A 238 -7.49 -13.52 18.28
C ILE A 238 -6.50 -12.76 17.37
N LEU A 239 -5.25 -13.22 17.29
CA LEU A 239 -4.20 -12.54 16.56
C LEU A 239 -4.34 -12.64 15.03
N ALA A 240 -4.93 -13.72 14.50
CA ALA A 240 -4.95 -14.02 13.07
C ALA A 240 -5.45 -12.85 12.18
N PRO A 241 -6.59 -12.18 12.43
CA PRO A 241 -7.07 -11.08 11.62
C PRO A 241 -6.09 -9.89 11.63
N PHE A 242 -5.50 -9.57 12.78
CA PHE A 242 -4.52 -8.49 12.91
C PHE A 242 -3.21 -8.83 12.22
N VAL A 243 -2.70 -10.04 12.39
CA VAL A 243 -1.47 -10.55 11.75
C VAL A 243 -1.57 -10.49 10.23
N ILE A 244 -2.68 -10.96 9.66
CA ILE A 244 -2.92 -10.93 8.22
C ILE A 244 -3.00 -9.48 7.74
N THR A 245 -3.75 -8.63 8.44
CA THR A 245 -3.90 -7.21 8.10
C THR A 245 -2.56 -6.48 8.16
N LEU A 246 -1.79 -6.63 9.26
CA LEU A 246 -0.47 -6.03 9.41
C LEU A 246 0.50 -6.49 8.33
N ALA A 247 0.51 -7.79 8.01
CA ALA A 247 1.38 -8.34 6.98
C ALA A 247 1.03 -7.76 5.59
N LEU A 248 -0.24 -7.73 5.22
CA LEU A 248 -0.69 -7.23 3.91
C LEU A 248 -0.50 -5.72 3.78
N VAL A 249 -0.95 -4.93 4.77
CA VAL A 249 -0.82 -3.46 4.75
C VAL A 249 0.64 -3.07 4.73
N GLY A 250 1.48 -3.70 5.58
CA GLY A 250 2.90 -3.41 5.63
C GLY A 250 3.66 -3.74 4.36
N LEU A 251 3.35 -4.88 3.72
CA LEU A 251 3.94 -5.20 2.43
C LEU A 251 3.45 -4.25 1.34
N LEU A 252 2.16 -3.95 1.31
CA LEU A 252 1.59 -3.03 0.33
C LEU A 252 2.30 -1.67 0.40
N GLU A 253 2.39 -1.07 1.57
CA GLU A 253 3.04 0.24 1.76
C GLU A 253 4.54 0.18 1.44
N SER A 254 5.25 -0.88 1.86
CA SER A 254 6.68 -1.05 1.59
C SER A 254 6.97 -1.24 0.11
N LEU A 255 6.19 -2.07 -0.57
CA LEU A 255 6.40 -2.35 -1.99
C LEU A 255 6.00 -1.16 -2.89
N LEU A 256 4.97 -0.39 -2.48
CA LEU A 256 4.61 0.89 -3.13
C LEU A 256 5.71 1.93 -2.99
N THR A 257 6.27 2.07 -1.78
CA THR A 257 7.39 2.99 -1.52
C THR A 257 8.62 2.59 -2.32
N ALA A 258 8.92 1.29 -2.40
CA ALA A 258 10.01 0.78 -3.21
C ALA A 258 9.79 1.06 -4.71
N GLN A 259 8.57 0.87 -5.22
CA GLN A 259 8.24 1.17 -6.60
C GLN A 259 8.37 2.67 -6.90
N LEU A 260 7.86 3.53 -6.02
CA LEU A 260 8.00 4.98 -6.17
C LEU A 260 9.47 5.41 -6.25
N LEU A 261 10.33 4.86 -5.39
CA LEU A 261 11.76 5.16 -5.42
C LEU A 261 12.45 4.58 -6.66
N ASP A 262 12.04 3.41 -7.15
CA ASP A 262 12.53 2.82 -8.39
C ASP A 262 12.22 3.73 -9.56
N ASP A 263 10.98 4.21 -9.66
CA ASP A 263 10.53 5.13 -10.72
C ASP A 263 11.29 6.47 -10.68
N LEU A 264 11.57 6.99 -9.46
CA LEU A 264 12.30 8.27 -9.30
C LEU A 264 13.80 8.18 -9.59
N THR A 265 14.38 6.99 -9.46
CA THR A 265 15.83 6.77 -9.62
C THR A 265 16.19 6.03 -10.89
N ASP A 266 15.19 5.61 -11.68
CA ASP A 266 15.35 4.75 -12.85
C ASP A 266 16.18 3.49 -12.54
N THR A 267 15.85 2.85 -11.40
CA THR A 267 16.55 1.64 -10.91
C THR A 267 15.53 0.62 -10.40
N ASP A 268 15.81 -0.66 -10.65
CA ASP A 268 14.99 -1.76 -10.15
C ASP A 268 15.46 -2.23 -8.77
N SER A 269 14.52 -2.60 -7.91
CA SER A 269 14.77 -3.23 -6.62
C SER A 269 14.13 -4.61 -6.52
N ASP A 270 14.70 -5.49 -5.69
CA ASP A 270 14.13 -6.80 -5.42
C ASP A 270 12.98 -6.70 -4.40
N LYS A 271 11.76 -6.72 -4.92
CA LYS A 271 10.52 -6.63 -4.14
C LYS A 271 10.34 -7.82 -3.18
N ASN A 272 10.81 -9.02 -3.56
CA ASN A 272 10.71 -10.20 -2.70
C ASN A 272 11.74 -10.15 -1.58
N LEU A 273 12.94 -9.65 -1.85
CA LEU A 273 13.95 -9.40 -0.82
C LEU A 273 13.46 -8.31 0.14
N GLU A 274 12.81 -7.26 -0.37
CA GLU A 274 12.21 -6.21 0.47
C GLU A 274 11.15 -6.78 1.41
N ALA A 275 10.23 -7.62 0.90
CA ALA A 275 9.22 -8.28 1.71
C ALA A 275 9.83 -9.14 2.82
N ARG A 276 10.89 -9.91 2.52
CA ARG A 276 11.62 -10.71 3.52
C ARG A 276 12.34 -9.82 4.54
N GLY A 277 13.00 -8.76 4.06
CA GLY A 277 13.71 -7.81 4.91
C GLY A 277 12.76 -7.12 5.89
N GLN A 278 11.61 -6.65 5.41
CA GLN A 278 10.58 -6.03 6.26
C GLN A 278 10.04 -7.03 7.30
N GLY A 279 9.83 -8.29 6.90
CA GLY A 279 9.42 -9.34 7.82
C GLY A 279 10.47 -9.63 8.89
N ILE A 280 11.75 -9.74 8.53
CA ILE A 280 12.85 -9.91 9.49
C ILE A 280 12.91 -8.73 10.47
N ALA A 281 12.75 -7.50 9.96
CA ALA A 281 12.73 -6.32 10.80
C ALA A 281 11.57 -6.35 11.81
N ASN A 282 10.37 -6.69 11.36
CA ASN A 282 9.20 -6.79 12.24
C ASN A 282 9.33 -7.91 13.28
N VAL A 283 9.84 -9.10 12.91
CA VAL A 283 10.11 -10.18 13.87
C VAL A 283 11.05 -9.70 14.98
N ALA A 284 12.19 -9.12 14.61
CA ALA A 284 13.16 -8.62 15.58
C ALA A 284 12.57 -7.51 16.44
N THR A 285 11.85 -6.59 15.83
CA THR A 285 11.21 -5.45 16.51
C THR A 285 10.17 -5.89 17.54
N GLY A 286 9.36 -6.88 17.24
CA GLY A 286 8.39 -7.42 18.20
C GLY A 286 9.04 -8.04 19.43
N PHE A 287 10.21 -8.68 19.27
CA PHE A 287 11.01 -9.16 20.41
C PHE A 287 11.75 -8.04 21.17
N LEU A 288 11.96 -6.90 20.54
CA LEU A 288 12.55 -5.71 21.17
C LEU A 288 11.51 -4.77 21.81
N GLY A 289 10.25 -5.20 21.90
CA GLY A 289 9.18 -4.38 22.49
C GLY A 289 8.71 -3.23 21.63
N GLY A 290 8.86 -3.35 20.30
CA GLY A 290 8.35 -2.39 19.32
C GLY A 290 7.12 -2.90 18.57
N MET A 291 6.32 -1.95 18.06
CA MET A 291 5.18 -2.24 17.20
C MET A 291 5.61 -2.56 15.76
N ALA A 292 4.72 -3.16 15.00
CA ALA A 292 4.95 -3.40 13.57
C ALA A 292 5.15 -2.07 12.80
N GLY A 293 6.02 -2.13 11.80
CA GLY A 293 6.25 -1.01 10.91
C GLY A 293 6.37 -1.44 9.46
N CYS A 294 6.55 -0.47 8.58
CA CYS A 294 6.73 -0.64 7.14
C CYS A 294 7.49 0.53 6.53
N ALA A 295 7.72 0.53 5.22
CA ALA A 295 8.38 1.66 4.58
C ALA A 295 7.46 2.89 4.55
N MET A 296 8.06 4.04 4.76
CA MET A 296 7.39 5.34 4.82
C MET A 296 7.70 6.15 3.56
N ILE A 297 6.68 6.49 2.78
CA ILE A 297 6.82 7.31 1.57
C ILE A 297 7.44 8.67 1.90
N GLY A 298 6.92 9.36 2.92
CA GLY A 298 7.35 10.71 3.32
C GLY A 298 8.84 10.77 3.65
N GLN A 299 9.30 9.92 4.56
CA GLN A 299 10.69 9.87 5.03
C GLN A 299 11.64 9.35 3.96
N SER A 300 11.21 8.40 3.15
CA SER A 300 11.97 7.94 1.97
C SER A 300 12.15 9.07 0.96
N MET A 301 11.14 9.92 0.76
CA MET A 301 11.23 11.10 -0.08
C MET A 301 12.11 12.19 0.52
N ILE A 302 12.10 12.39 1.85
CA ILE A 302 13.03 13.29 2.55
C ILE A 302 14.45 12.80 2.32
N ASN A 303 14.72 11.51 2.58
CA ASN A 303 16.03 10.90 2.34
C ASN A 303 16.50 11.09 0.90
N TYR A 304 15.62 10.81 -0.06
CA TYR A 304 15.89 11.00 -1.48
C TYR A 304 16.24 12.45 -1.83
N ARG A 305 15.47 13.44 -1.35
CA ARG A 305 15.66 14.86 -1.64
C ARG A 305 16.90 15.45 -0.99
N THR A 306 17.32 14.92 0.15
CA THR A 306 18.53 15.34 0.87
C THR A 306 19.79 14.62 0.39
N GLY A 307 19.67 13.73 -0.60
CA GLY A 307 20.79 13.06 -1.26
C GLY A 307 21.09 11.66 -0.75
N GLY A 308 20.30 11.13 0.17
CA GLY A 308 20.42 9.73 0.63
C GLY A 308 20.05 8.75 -0.47
N ARG A 309 21.00 7.86 -0.81
CA ARG A 309 20.85 6.88 -1.90
C ARG A 309 21.23 5.48 -1.49
N THR A 310 21.98 5.34 -0.43
CA THR A 310 22.62 4.10 -0.04
C THR A 310 21.99 3.54 1.23
N ARG A 311 22.30 2.27 1.53
CA ARG A 311 21.93 1.61 2.79
C ARG A 311 22.48 2.34 4.02
N LEU A 312 23.60 3.08 3.84
CA LEU A 312 24.21 3.87 4.91
C LEU A 312 23.27 4.98 5.41
N SER A 313 22.48 5.63 4.53
CA SER A 313 21.54 6.66 4.97
C SER A 313 20.41 6.08 5.80
N THR A 314 19.91 4.89 5.45
CA THR A 314 18.89 4.17 6.22
C THR A 314 19.46 3.69 7.57
N LEU A 315 20.68 3.13 7.59
CA LEU A 315 21.35 2.75 8.83
C LEU A 315 21.57 3.98 9.73
N ALA A 316 22.07 5.07 9.16
CA ALA A 316 22.33 6.30 9.87
C ALA A 316 21.05 6.88 10.49
N SER A 317 19.91 6.82 9.80
CA SER A 317 18.64 7.28 10.37
C SER A 317 18.23 6.50 11.60
N GLY A 318 18.38 5.19 11.63
CA GLY A 318 18.10 4.38 12.82
C GLY A 318 19.07 4.63 13.97
N VAL A 319 20.37 4.68 13.67
CA VAL A 319 21.40 4.92 14.70
C VAL A 319 21.28 6.33 15.30
N PHE A 320 21.12 7.36 14.47
CA PHE A 320 20.92 8.72 14.96
C PHE A 320 19.62 8.87 15.75
N LEU A 321 18.54 8.22 15.30
CA LEU A 321 17.27 8.20 16.03
C LEU A 321 17.48 7.66 17.46
N LEU A 322 18.14 6.49 17.57
CA LEU A 322 18.45 5.89 18.87
C LEU A 322 19.29 6.82 19.76
N VAL A 323 20.38 7.40 19.22
CA VAL A 323 21.24 8.31 19.96
C VAL A 323 20.48 9.56 20.39
N LEU A 324 19.70 10.16 19.50
CA LEU A 324 18.91 11.37 19.81
C LEU A 324 17.90 11.12 20.92
N ILE A 325 17.21 9.98 20.92
CA ILE A 325 16.23 9.65 21.94
C ILE A 325 16.90 9.45 23.30
N LEU A 326 18.00 8.70 23.34
CA LEU A 326 18.70 8.43 24.60
C LEU A 326 19.38 9.70 25.21
N VAL A 327 19.82 10.63 24.34
CA VAL A 327 20.50 11.87 24.80
C VAL A 327 19.51 12.98 25.15
N PHE A 328 18.42 13.11 24.35
CA PHE A 328 17.45 14.21 24.48
C PHE A 328 16.10 13.76 25.01
N GLY A 329 15.97 12.58 25.61
CA GLY A 329 14.69 12.01 26.07
C GLY A 329 13.94 12.96 27.02
N ASP A 330 14.63 13.61 27.96
CA ASP A 330 14.02 14.56 28.90
C ASP A 330 13.44 15.81 28.21
N PHE A 331 14.08 16.28 27.14
CA PHE A 331 13.54 17.36 26.31
C PHE A 331 12.33 16.88 25.49
N VAL A 332 12.39 15.69 24.94
CA VAL A 332 11.29 15.08 24.19
C VAL A 332 10.06 14.90 25.07
N ALA A 333 10.24 14.54 26.35
CA ALA A 333 9.14 14.41 27.32
C ALA A 333 8.35 15.71 27.50
N GLN A 334 9.03 16.85 27.39
CA GLN A 334 8.43 18.18 27.60
C GLN A 334 7.76 18.78 26.34
N ILE A 335 7.75 18.06 25.21
CA ILE A 335 7.10 18.52 23.99
C ILE A 335 5.57 18.60 24.20
N PRO A 336 4.92 19.77 23.98
CA PRO A 336 3.48 19.87 24.09
C PRO A 336 2.75 19.06 23.03
N MET A 337 1.67 18.38 23.40
CA MET A 337 0.85 17.59 22.46
C MET A 337 0.36 18.41 21.27
N GLY A 338 0.01 19.69 21.47
CA GLY A 338 -0.38 20.60 20.39
C GLY A 338 0.67 20.73 19.28
N ALA A 339 1.98 20.63 19.63
CA ALA A 339 3.05 20.63 18.63
C ALA A 339 3.07 19.35 17.78
N LEU A 340 2.84 18.19 18.39
CA LEU A 340 2.74 16.91 17.67
C LEU A 340 1.47 16.87 16.79
N VAL A 341 0.36 17.36 17.30
CA VAL A 341 -0.91 17.47 16.54
C VAL A 341 -0.71 18.33 15.28
N ALA A 342 0.00 19.47 15.39
CA ALA A 342 0.32 20.29 14.22
C ALA A 342 1.13 19.52 13.17
N VAL A 343 2.11 18.71 13.60
CA VAL A 343 2.89 17.84 12.72
C VAL A 343 2.01 16.78 12.08
N MET A 344 1.15 16.12 12.84
CA MET A 344 0.26 15.07 12.32
C MET A 344 -0.79 15.62 11.33
N ILE A 345 -1.31 16.80 11.55
CA ILE A 345 -2.18 17.51 10.58
C ILE A 345 -1.38 17.76 9.28
N MET A 346 -0.14 18.24 9.39
CA MET A 346 0.73 18.42 8.21
C MET A 346 0.97 17.10 7.48
N VAL A 347 1.27 16.02 8.21
CA VAL A 347 1.46 14.67 7.64
C VAL A 347 0.20 14.23 6.91
N SER A 348 -0.98 14.35 7.52
CA SER A 348 -2.27 14.04 6.89
C SER A 348 -2.46 14.82 5.58
N ILE A 349 -2.30 16.14 5.61
CA ILE A 349 -2.45 17.01 4.44
C ILE A 349 -1.44 16.64 3.33
N SER A 350 -0.20 16.34 3.69
CA SER A 350 0.86 16.00 2.73
C SER A 350 0.73 14.58 2.16
N THR A 351 0.14 13.67 2.90
CA THR A 351 -0.12 12.28 2.48
C THR A 351 -1.31 12.22 1.52
N PHE A 352 -2.34 13.05 1.73
CA PHE A 352 -3.53 13.07 0.89
C PHE A 352 -3.19 13.44 -0.57
N ASN A 353 -3.65 12.63 -1.51
CA ASN A 353 -3.44 12.90 -2.94
C ASN A 353 -4.48 13.91 -3.46
N TRP A 354 -4.21 15.19 -3.27
CA TRP A 354 -5.09 16.28 -3.70
C TRP A 354 -5.38 16.31 -5.19
N ALA A 355 -4.48 15.73 -6.02
CA ALA A 355 -4.70 15.67 -7.45
C ALA A 355 -5.87 14.74 -7.80
N SER A 356 -6.09 13.68 -7.03
CA SER A 356 -7.14 12.68 -7.28
C SER A 356 -8.56 13.22 -7.10
N VAL A 357 -8.75 14.30 -6.34
CA VAL A 357 -10.07 14.90 -6.09
C VAL A 357 -10.30 16.22 -6.85
N LYS A 358 -9.32 16.65 -7.66
CA LYS A 358 -9.49 17.86 -8.50
C LYS A 358 -10.57 17.64 -9.56
N PRO A 359 -11.47 18.60 -9.80
CA PRO A 359 -12.50 18.48 -10.82
C PRO A 359 -11.95 18.21 -12.23
N SER A 360 -10.75 18.72 -12.54
CA SER A 360 -10.06 18.44 -13.81
C SER A 360 -9.69 16.99 -13.97
N THR A 361 -9.20 16.34 -12.91
CA THR A 361 -8.83 14.91 -12.90
C THR A 361 -10.09 14.03 -12.97
N LEU A 362 -11.10 14.32 -12.14
CA LEU A 362 -12.36 13.58 -12.08
C LEU A 362 -13.18 13.63 -13.40
N ARG A 363 -12.94 14.64 -14.27
CA ARG A 363 -13.59 14.72 -15.58
C ARG A 363 -12.90 13.88 -16.65
N VAL A 364 -11.62 13.60 -16.47
CA VAL A 364 -10.77 12.90 -17.47
C VAL A 364 -10.65 11.43 -17.12
N GLU A 365 -10.62 11.08 -15.84
CA GLU A 365 -10.51 9.69 -15.40
C GLU A 365 -11.78 8.88 -15.71
N PRO A 366 -11.64 7.60 -16.09
CA PRO A 366 -12.77 6.72 -16.31
C PRO A 366 -13.65 6.58 -15.05
N ARG A 367 -14.97 6.65 -15.21
CA ARG A 367 -15.92 6.53 -14.09
C ARG A 367 -15.70 5.30 -13.18
N PRO A 368 -15.41 4.09 -13.74
CA PRO A 368 -15.11 2.92 -12.90
C PRO A 368 -13.93 3.12 -11.96
N GLU A 369 -12.87 3.78 -12.42
CA GLU A 369 -11.69 4.06 -11.61
C GLU A 369 -11.98 5.02 -10.46
N ILE A 370 -12.77 6.05 -10.72
CA ILE A 370 -13.24 7.00 -9.70
C ILE A 370 -14.06 6.26 -8.63
N VAL A 371 -14.98 5.39 -9.04
CA VAL A 371 -15.82 4.61 -8.12
C VAL A 371 -14.96 3.68 -7.26
N VAL A 372 -13.95 3.01 -7.84
CA VAL A 372 -13.01 2.14 -7.11
C VAL A 372 -12.24 2.94 -6.06
N MET A 373 -11.72 4.12 -6.41
CA MET A 373 -11.01 4.98 -5.47
C MET A 373 -11.90 5.39 -4.29
N PHE A 374 -13.10 5.92 -4.57
CA PHE A 374 -14.03 6.34 -3.51
C PHE A 374 -14.53 5.17 -2.66
N MET A 375 -14.79 4.00 -3.26
CA MET A 375 -15.17 2.79 -2.51
C MET A 375 -14.04 2.37 -1.55
N THR A 376 -12.78 2.37 -2.01
CA THR A 376 -11.63 2.07 -1.17
C THR A 376 -11.56 3.02 0.02
N VAL A 377 -11.73 4.34 -0.20
CA VAL A 377 -11.75 5.35 0.87
C VAL A 377 -12.93 5.10 1.82
N ALA A 378 -14.13 4.95 1.30
CA ALA A 378 -15.34 4.81 2.11
C ALA A 378 -15.29 3.56 2.99
N VAL A 379 -14.95 2.39 2.42
CA VAL A 379 -14.84 1.16 3.20
C VAL A 379 -13.76 1.28 4.28
N THR A 380 -12.60 1.82 3.94
CA THR A 380 -11.51 2.01 4.92
C THR A 380 -11.94 2.92 6.08
N VAL A 381 -12.53 4.08 5.77
CA VAL A 381 -12.89 5.08 6.79
C VAL A 381 -14.05 4.58 7.65
N LEU A 382 -15.04 3.91 7.07
CA LEU A 382 -16.19 3.38 7.80
C LEU A 382 -15.85 2.17 8.69
N THR A 383 -14.95 1.31 8.21
CA THR A 383 -14.53 0.12 8.96
C THR A 383 -13.32 0.35 9.85
N HIS A 384 -12.66 1.49 9.73
CA HIS A 384 -11.35 1.78 10.33
C HIS A 384 -10.30 0.69 10.01
N ASN A 385 -10.48 -0.03 8.89
CA ASN A 385 -9.63 -1.14 8.48
C ASN A 385 -9.12 -0.97 7.04
N LEU A 386 -7.83 -0.70 6.92
CA LEU A 386 -7.16 -0.48 5.64
C LEU A 386 -7.18 -1.71 4.72
N ALA A 387 -7.10 -2.93 5.29
CA ALA A 387 -7.13 -4.16 4.49
C ALA A 387 -8.49 -4.39 3.85
N TYR A 388 -9.59 -4.10 4.56
CA TYR A 388 -10.94 -4.22 4.01
C TYR A 388 -11.15 -3.22 2.86
N GLY A 389 -10.66 -1.99 3.00
CA GLY A 389 -10.74 -1.00 1.93
C GLY A 389 -10.00 -1.41 0.67
N VAL A 390 -8.76 -1.87 0.82
CA VAL A 390 -7.96 -2.36 -0.31
C VAL A 390 -8.61 -3.59 -0.94
N GLY A 391 -9.05 -4.56 -0.13
CA GLY A 391 -9.75 -5.75 -0.60
C GLY A 391 -11.00 -5.41 -1.42
N ALA A 392 -11.85 -4.53 -0.90
CA ALA A 392 -13.06 -4.07 -1.59
C ALA A 392 -12.71 -3.35 -2.90
N GLY A 393 -11.70 -2.48 -2.89
CA GLY A 393 -11.22 -1.76 -4.07
C GLY A 393 -10.69 -2.69 -5.16
N VAL A 394 -9.85 -3.67 -4.80
CA VAL A 394 -9.30 -4.66 -5.74
C VAL A 394 -10.42 -5.53 -6.33
N MET A 395 -11.34 -6.02 -5.49
CA MET A 395 -12.48 -6.81 -5.95
C MET A 395 -13.36 -6.02 -6.93
N LEU A 396 -13.70 -4.79 -6.58
CA LEU A 396 -14.52 -3.94 -7.44
C LEU A 396 -13.81 -3.61 -8.76
N SER A 397 -12.50 -3.34 -8.72
CA SER A 397 -11.70 -3.12 -9.92
C SER A 397 -11.64 -4.36 -10.81
N ALA A 398 -11.50 -5.56 -10.23
CA ALA A 398 -11.53 -6.82 -10.97
C ALA A 398 -12.88 -7.03 -11.66
N VAL A 399 -14.00 -6.71 -11.00
CA VAL A 399 -15.35 -6.76 -11.60
C VAL A 399 -15.49 -5.79 -12.76
N PHE A 400 -15.05 -4.54 -12.62
CA PHE A 400 -15.08 -3.57 -13.72
C PHE A 400 -14.17 -3.97 -14.88
N PHE A 401 -13.00 -4.52 -14.59
CA PHE A 401 -12.09 -5.04 -15.61
C PHE A 401 -12.74 -6.20 -16.37
N ALA A 402 -13.28 -7.19 -15.66
CA ALA A 402 -13.96 -8.35 -16.27
C ALA A 402 -15.13 -7.89 -17.14
N ARG A 403 -15.93 -6.92 -16.65
CA ARG A 403 -17.04 -6.34 -17.43
C ARG A 403 -16.56 -5.60 -18.68
N HIS A 404 -15.46 -4.85 -18.58
CA HIS A 404 -14.90 -4.13 -19.73
C HIS A 404 -14.40 -5.10 -20.81
N VAL A 405 -13.67 -6.15 -20.40
CA VAL A 405 -13.14 -7.17 -21.32
C VAL A 405 -14.26 -8.02 -21.92
N ALA A 406 -15.36 -8.26 -21.19
CA ALA A 406 -16.51 -9.02 -21.70
C ALA A 406 -17.16 -8.38 -22.94
N HIS A 407 -17.14 -7.05 -23.06
CA HIS A 407 -17.74 -6.30 -24.17
C HIS A 407 -16.77 -6.05 -25.35
N VAL A 408 -15.58 -6.65 -25.32
CA VAL A 408 -14.57 -6.50 -26.39
C VAL A 408 -14.77 -7.53 -27.54
N VAL A 409 -15.65 -8.51 -27.35
CA VAL A 409 -15.97 -9.44 -28.43
C VAL A 409 -16.79 -8.72 -29.51
N ASN A 410 -16.24 -8.68 -30.70
CA ASN A 410 -16.89 -8.13 -31.88
C ASN A 410 -17.08 -9.22 -32.94
N VAL A 411 -18.30 -9.33 -33.46
CA VAL A 411 -18.66 -10.27 -34.53
C VAL A 411 -19.16 -9.44 -35.70
N SER A 412 -18.38 -9.42 -36.77
CA SER A 412 -18.78 -8.82 -38.04
C SER A 412 -19.10 -9.91 -39.04
N SER A 413 -19.98 -9.66 -40.02
CA SER A 413 -20.29 -10.64 -41.03
C SER A 413 -20.36 -10.05 -42.43
N GLU A 414 -19.82 -10.79 -43.37
CA GLU A 414 -19.93 -10.51 -44.81
C GLU A 414 -20.49 -11.71 -45.55
N ILE A 415 -21.28 -11.46 -46.62
CA ILE A 415 -21.79 -12.52 -47.49
C ILE A 415 -20.90 -12.53 -48.72
N ASP A 416 -20.29 -13.69 -49.04
CA ASP A 416 -19.59 -13.86 -50.30
C ASP A 416 -20.62 -14.00 -51.44
N PRO A 417 -20.64 -13.04 -52.38
CA PRO A 417 -21.61 -13.03 -53.45
C PRO A 417 -21.48 -14.21 -54.43
N LEU A 418 -20.31 -14.88 -54.43
CA LEU A 418 -20.02 -15.99 -55.36
C LEU A 418 -20.42 -17.35 -54.81
N SER A 419 -20.26 -17.56 -53.48
CA SER A 419 -20.51 -18.85 -52.86
C SER A 419 -21.82 -18.92 -52.07
N ALA A 420 -22.53 -17.78 -51.88
CA ALA A 420 -23.68 -17.66 -50.95
C ALA A 420 -23.34 -18.13 -49.51
N GLU A 421 -22.08 -18.04 -49.15
CA GLU A 421 -21.54 -18.35 -47.82
C GLU A 421 -21.47 -17.05 -47.01
N ARG A 422 -21.89 -17.11 -45.74
CA ARG A 422 -21.72 -16.00 -44.79
C ARG A 422 -20.53 -16.26 -43.94
N ILE A 423 -19.58 -15.32 -43.95
CA ILE A 423 -18.38 -15.39 -43.14
C ILE A 423 -18.58 -14.45 -41.95
N TYR A 424 -18.45 -14.99 -40.75
CA TYR A 424 -18.42 -14.23 -39.50
C TYR A 424 -16.99 -14.11 -39.05
N ASP A 425 -16.47 -12.90 -39.00
CA ASP A 425 -15.14 -12.59 -38.42
C ASP A 425 -15.33 -12.26 -36.94
N VAL A 426 -14.75 -13.08 -36.09
CA VAL A 426 -14.82 -12.95 -34.63
C VAL A 426 -13.49 -12.41 -34.09
N SER A 427 -13.55 -11.30 -33.40
CA SER A 427 -12.38 -10.69 -32.77
C SER A 427 -12.61 -10.42 -31.29
N GLY A 428 -11.55 -10.53 -30.49
CA GLY A 428 -11.57 -10.26 -29.06
C GLY A 428 -11.36 -11.48 -28.16
N GLU A 429 -11.69 -11.32 -26.89
CA GLU A 429 -11.40 -12.29 -25.83
C GLU A 429 -12.68 -13.07 -25.45
N LEU A 430 -12.70 -14.38 -25.74
CA LEU A 430 -13.82 -15.27 -25.41
C LEU A 430 -13.56 -16.00 -24.10
N PHE A 431 -14.43 -15.75 -23.11
CA PHE A 431 -14.40 -16.37 -21.79
C PHE A 431 -15.79 -16.35 -21.16
N PHE A 432 -15.94 -16.85 -19.94
CA PHE A 432 -17.24 -17.01 -19.28
C PHE A 432 -18.15 -15.77 -19.32
N ALA A 433 -17.58 -14.57 -19.21
CA ALA A 433 -18.38 -13.33 -19.16
C ALA A 433 -18.80 -12.81 -20.53
N SER A 434 -18.08 -13.13 -21.62
CA SER A 434 -18.41 -12.74 -23.01
C SER A 434 -19.20 -13.80 -23.75
N SER A 435 -19.41 -15.00 -23.18
CA SER A 435 -20.04 -16.14 -23.83
C SER A 435 -21.48 -15.85 -24.29
N ASN A 436 -22.26 -15.13 -23.48
CA ASN A 436 -23.64 -14.80 -23.84
C ASN A 436 -23.71 -13.77 -24.98
N ASP A 437 -22.88 -12.72 -24.93
CA ASP A 437 -22.83 -11.70 -25.99
C ASP A 437 -22.40 -12.31 -27.31
N PHE A 438 -21.42 -13.25 -27.27
CA PHE A 438 -21.00 -14.01 -28.43
C PHE A 438 -22.14 -14.82 -29.04
N ILE A 439 -22.92 -15.59 -28.25
CA ILE A 439 -24.04 -16.38 -28.75
C ILE A 439 -25.11 -15.50 -29.41
N HIS A 440 -25.37 -14.30 -28.89
CA HIS A 440 -26.41 -13.40 -29.42
C HIS A 440 -25.92 -12.52 -30.58
N ALA A 441 -24.64 -12.52 -30.90
CA ALA A 441 -24.10 -11.72 -32.00
C ALA A 441 -24.34 -12.29 -33.41
N PHE A 442 -24.81 -13.53 -33.51
CA PHE A 442 -25.07 -14.20 -34.79
C PHE A 442 -26.49 -14.05 -35.24
N ASP A 443 -26.69 -13.84 -36.55
CA ASP A 443 -27.98 -13.85 -37.21
C ASP A 443 -28.28 -15.27 -37.67
N TYR A 444 -29.06 -16.01 -36.89
CA TYR A 444 -29.41 -17.41 -37.15
C TYR A 444 -30.52 -17.58 -38.18
N ASP A 445 -31.28 -16.54 -38.49
CA ASP A 445 -32.48 -16.60 -39.37
C ASP A 445 -32.20 -15.97 -40.75
N ALA A 446 -30.92 -15.85 -41.13
CA ALA A 446 -30.54 -15.27 -42.43
C ALA A 446 -31.10 -16.05 -43.62
N VAL A 447 -31.97 -15.41 -44.38
CA VAL A 447 -32.62 -16.02 -45.54
C VAL A 447 -31.64 -16.24 -46.70
N GLY A 448 -31.61 -17.46 -47.26
CA GLY A 448 -30.78 -17.79 -48.42
C GLY A 448 -29.33 -18.17 -48.14
N VAL A 449 -28.96 -18.30 -46.87
CA VAL A 449 -27.62 -18.75 -46.43
C VAL A 449 -27.69 -20.24 -46.09
N HIS A 450 -26.87 -21.06 -46.75
CA HIS A 450 -26.79 -22.51 -46.50
C HIS A 450 -25.50 -22.93 -45.82
N ARG A 451 -24.48 -22.08 -45.89
CA ARG A 451 -23.16 -22.29 -45.24
C ARG A 451 -22.70 -21.05 -44.49
N VAL A 452 -22.11 -21.30 -43.35
CA VAL A 452 -21.54 -20.26 -42.47
C VAL A 452 -20.12 -20.66 -42.11
N ALA A 453 -19.16 -19.76 -42.32
CA ALA A 453 -17.82 -19.88 -41.81
C ALA A 453 -17.67 -18.93 -40.62
N ILE A 454 -17.20 -19.44 -39.47
CA ILE A 454 -16.89 -18.65 -38.26
C ILE A 454 -15.39 -18.57 -38.16
N ASP A 455 -14.81 -17.42 -38.51
CA ASP A 455 -13.38 -17.18 -38.46
C ASP A 455 -12.98 -16.66 -37.09
N MET A 456 -12.22 -17.49 -36.37
CA MET A 456 -11.70 -17.25 -35.03
C MET A 456 -10.24 -16.78 -35.03
N THR A 457 -9.69 -16.41 -36.20
CA THR A 457 -8.27 -16.02 -36.34
C THR A 457 -7.89 -14.89 -35.39
N HIS A 458 -8.80 -13.93 -35.18
CA HIS A 458 -8.61 -12.76 -34.31
C HIS A 458 -9.24 -12.92 -32.93
N ALA A 459 -9.81 -14.10 -32.62
CA ALA A 459 -10.37 -14.39 -31.30
C ALA A 459 -9.43 -15.25 -30.44
N ARG A 460 -9.51 -15.04 -29.14
CA ARG A 460 -8.80 -15.86 -28.14
C ARG A 460 -9.78 -16.54 -27.22
N VAL A 461 -9.71 -17.86 -27.16
CA VAL A 461 -10.53 -18.70 -26.29
C VAL A 461 -9.76 -19.01 -25.01
N TRP A 462 -10.31 -18.61 -23.86
CA TRP A 462 -9.62 -18.68 -22.56
C TRP A 462 -10.07 -19.83 -21.67
N ASP A 463 -11.36 -20.18 -21.72
CA ASP A 463 -11.95 -21.14 -20.79
C ASP A 463 -12.96 -22.09 -21.45
N THR A 464 -13.44 -23.05 -20.67
CA THR A 464 -14.43 -24.03 -21.09
C THR A 464 -15.79 -23.42 -21.40
N SER A 465 -16.16 -22.30 -20.77
CA SER A 465 -17.44 -21.61 -21.05
C SER A 465 -17.48 -21.04 -22.47
N ALA A 466 -16.34 -20.53 -22.94
CA ALA A 466 -16.17 -20.07 -24.30
C ALA A 466 -16.33 -21.23 -25.32
N VAL A 467 -15.79 -22.41 -24.99
CA VAL A 467 -15.98 -23.62 -25.84
C VAL A 467 -17.46 -24.00 -25.91
N VAL A 468 -18.15 -24.03 -24.77
CA VAL A 468 -19.60 -24.29 -24.71
C VAL A 468 -20.40 -23.28 -25.55
N ALA A 469 -20.01 -22.01 -25.51
CA ALA A 469 -20.66 -20.97 -26.32
C ALA A 469 -20.43 -21.18 -27.83
N ILE A 470 -19.21 -21.59 -28.22
CA ILE A 470 -18.92 -21.96 -29.63
C ILE A 470 -19.79 -23.16 -30.07
N ASP A 471 -19.82 -24.22 -29.24
CA ASP A 471 -20.64 -25.40 -29.51
C ASP A 471 -22.14 -25.03 -29.63
N ALA A 472 -22.62 -24.12 -28.76
CA ALA A 472 -24.01 -23.65 -28.80
C ALA A 472 -24.33 -22.86 -30.09
N VAL A 473 -23.40 -22.03 -30.58
CA VAL A 473 -23.57 -21.31 -31.87
C VAL A 473 -23.62 -22.31 -33.00
N MET A 474 -22.71 -23.29 -33.04
CA MET A 474 -22.70 -24.34 -34.07
C MET A 474 -24.00 -25.17 -34.05
N ALA A 475 -24.48 -25.54 -32.85
CA ALA A 475 -25.75 -26.27 -32.72
C ALA A 475 -26.96 -25.46 -33.21
N LYS A 476 -27.03 -24.16 -32.87
CA LYS A 476 -28.12 -23.27 -33.32
C LYS A 476 -28.18 -23.10 -34.84
N PHE A 477 -27.04 -23.06 -35.53
CA PHE A 477 -27.02 -23.08 -37.00
C PHE A 477 -27.45 -24.45 -37.54
N ALA A 478 -26.98 -25.55 -36.95
CA ALA A 478 -27.38 -26.91 -37.36
C ALA A 478 -28.89 -27.17 -37.20
N GLU A 479 -29.52 -26.70 -36.12
CA GLU A 479 -30.98 -26.76 -35.89
C GLU A 479 -31.77 -26.08 -37.01
N ARG A 480 -31.20 -25.09 -37.70
CA ARG A 480 -31.81 -24.37 -38.82
C ARG A 480 -31.42 -24.91 -40.19
N GLY A 481 -30.70 -26.03 -40.20
CA GLY A 481 -30.26 -26.67 -41.44
C GLY A 481 -29.10 -25.94 -42.14
N ILE A 482 -28.39 -25.04 -41.40
CA ILE A 482 -27.25 -24.28 -41.90
C ILE A 482 -25.97 -25.04 -41.49
N SER A 483 -25.12 -25.36 -42.47
CA SER A 483 -23.81 -25.96 -42.19
C SER A 483 -22.83 -24.89 -41.70
N ALA A 484 -22.41 -24.96 -40.45
CA ALA A 484 -21.43 -24.04 -39.89
C ALA A 484 -20.07 -24.72 -39.78
N GLU A 485 -19.02 -24.00 -40.19
CA GLU A 485 -17.62 -24.43 -40.09
C GLU A 485 -16.83 -23.46 -39.25
N LEU A 486 -15.96 -23.97 -38.33
CA LEU A 486 -15.11 -23.20 -37.47
C LEU A 486 -13.70 -23.13 -38.05
N VAL A 487 -13.19 -21.94 -38.32
CA VAL A 487 -11.90 -21.70 -38.97
C VAL A 487 -11.00 -20.82 -38.08
N GLY A 488 -9.69 -20.97 -38.20
CA GLY A 488 -8.72 -20.02 -37.60
C GLY A 488 -8.48 -20.15 -36.11
N LEU A 489 -8.89 -21.24 -35.45
CA LEU A 489 -8.55 -21.50 -34.06
C LEU A 489 -7.04 -21.58 -33.87
N ASN A 490 -6.50 -20.86 -32.88
CA ASN A 490 -5.11 -21.04 -32.47
C ASN A 490 -4.89 -22.40 -31.77
N ARG A 491 -3.64 -22.89 -31.72
CA ARG A 491 -3.31 -24.20 -31.16
C ARG A 491 -3.86 -24.45 -29.75
N HIS A 492 -3.87 -23.44 -28.90
CA HIS A 492 -4.38 -23.56 -27.54
C HIS A 492 -5.92 -23.71 -27.53
N ALA A 493 -6.61 -22.86 -28.29
CA ALA A 493 -8.04 -22.91 -28.45
C ALA A 493 -8.50 -24.23 -29.08
N GLU A 494 -7.79 -24.71 -30.10
CA GLU A 494 -8.05 -26.00 -30.77
C GLU A 494 -7.90 -27.18 -29.81
N GLN A 495 -6.87 -27.17 -28.98
CA GLN A 495 -6.64 -28.20 -27.98
C GLN A 495 -7.71 -28.17 -26.87
N LEU A 496 -8.10 -26.96 -26.41
CA LEU A 496 -9.14 -26.77 -25.43
C LEU A 496 -10.51 -27.26 -26.00
N HIS A 497 -10.81 -26.88 -27.22
CA HIS A 497 -12.04 -27.30 -27.92
C HIS A 497 -12.11 -28.82 -28.11
N ARG A 498 -11.04 -29.48 -28.58
CA ARG A 498 -10.98 -30.95 -28.71
C ARG A 498 -11.17 -31.68 -27.38
N ASN A 499 -10.67 -31.14 -26.29
CA ASN A 499 -10.72 -31.78 -24.98
C ASN A 499 -12.09 -31.61 -24.28
N THR A 500 -12.82 -30.58 -24.60
CA THR A 500 -14.05 -30.17 -23.88
C THR A 500 -15.31 -30.15 -24.73
N SER A 501 -15.21 -30.01 -26.03
CA SER A 501 -16.38 -30.04 -26.95
C SER A 501 -17.14 -31.37 -26.80
N GLY A 502 -18.47 -31.28 -26.77
CA GLY A 502 -19.38 -32.41 -26.59
C GLY A 502 -19.42 -33.03 -25.17
N ARG A 503 -18.62 -32.55 -24.20
CA ARG A 503 -18.68 -33.00 -22.80
C ARG A 503 -19.56 -32.12 -21.91
N ALA A 504 -19.83 -30.90 -22.33
CA ALA A 504 -20.71 -30.00 -21.61
C ALA A 504 -22.13 -30.16 -22.15
N THR A 505 -22.90 -31.02 -21.52
CA THR A 505 -24.36 -31.00 -21.66
C THR A 505 -24.84 -29.63 -21.19
N PRO A 506 -25.73 -28.94 -21.95
CA PRO A 506 -26.35 -27.71 -21.45
C PRO A 506 -27.15 -28.10 -20.20
N GLY A 507 -26.62 -27.76 -19.01
CA GLY A 507 -27.36 -27.85 -17.77
C GLY A 507 -28.51 -26.87 -17.79
N HIS A 508 -29.68 -27.31 -17.41
CA HIS A 508 -30.97 -26.60 -17.25
C HIS A 508 -30.85 -25.27 -16.53
#